data_4be6f21fe93f708fa7b758a493ba9f52
#
_entry.id   4be6f21fe93f708fa7b758a493ba9f52
#
_cell.length_a   1.000
_cell.length_b   1.000
_cell.length_c   1.000
_cell.angle_alpha   90.00
_cell.angle_beta   90.00
_cell.angle_gamma   90.00
#
_symmetry.space_group_name_H-M   'P 1'
#
loop_
_entity.id
_entity.type
_entity.pdbx_description
1 polymer ?
#
loop_
_entity_poly.entity_id
_entity_poly.type
_entity_poly.pdbx_seq_one_letter_code
_entity_poly.pdbx_strand_id
1 'polypeptide(L)'
;GEKSQFLLMVDNTFGTEAKFEHLAEDYEWFEQLGPLEYGGQQFAPSGEVSVLPLFHGNYDSERRLRVNGRISLYGLPIVNSGKPSFLRSDQNKIFQRLSVLNSHPVIATVTNGVIDSLEATSAEARTASEMFERLCSVDSRYRIIWEIGFGANTEMEVIKANRSPNESYGHRNGAIHWGLGLTPWTQYHIDIICPNTLIQSDGGEVLAGGHTNYHDLRRGSDKKMHRQAAIGCPCIA
;
A
#
# COMPACT_ATOMS: atom_id res chain seq x y z
N GLY A 1 -19.72 0.98 1.54
CA GLY A 1 -19.10 1.84 0.48
C GLY A 1 -20.08 2.38 -0.55
N GLU A 2 -20.98 1.61 -1.11
CA GLU A 2 -21.87 2.05 -2.23
C GLU A 2 -22.79 3.24 -1.90
N LYS A 3 -22.99 3.54 -0.63
CA LYS A 3 -23.84 4.67 -0.19
C LYS A 3 -23.05 5.93 0.17
N SER A 4 -21.75 5.84 0.20
CA SER A 4 -20.86 6.94 0.54
C SER A 4 -20.41 7.68 -0.72
N GLN A 5 -20.44 9.00 -0.72
CA GLN A 5 -19.96 9.81 -1.86
C GLN A 5 -18.44 9.89 -1.91
N PHE A 6 -17.78 9.77 -0.76
CA PHE A 6 -16.33 9.76 -0.62
C PHE A 6 -15.91 8.95 0.60
N LEU A 7 -14.66 8.57 0.65
CA LEU A 7 -14.02 7.97 1.81
C LEU A 7 -13.06 8.96 2.46
N LEU A 8 -12.99 8.93 3.79
CA LEU A 8 -11.99 9.64 4.57
C LEU A 8 -10.90 8.65 5.01
N MET A 9 -9.66 9.01 4.75
CA MET A 9 -8.48 8.30 5.19
C MET A 9 -7.86 9.08 6.35
N VAL A 10 -8.04 8.59 7.57
CA VAL A 10 -7.70 9.35 8.78
C VAL A 10 -6.64 8.61 9.59
N ASP A 11 -5.58 9.30 9.95
CA ASP A 11 -4.63 8.81 10.95
C ASP A 11 -4.63 9.75 12.16
N ASN A 12 -5.35 9.33 13.21
CA ASN A 12 -5.48 10.11 14.45
C ASN A 12 -4.15 10.27 15.20
N THR A 13 -3.19 9.37 15.00
CA THR A 13 -1.89 9.41 15.66
C THR A 13 -1.07 10.61 15.20
N PHE A 14 -1.18 10.92 13.91
CA PHE A 14 -0.40 12.00 13.28
C PHE A 14 -1.26 13.18 12.85
N GLY A 15 -2.57 13.14 13.12
CA GLY A 15 -3.50 14.23 12.79
C GLY A 15 -3.59 14.47 11.29
N THR A 16 -3.60 13.41 10.50
CA THR A 16 -3.76 13.50 9.04
C THR A 16 -5.12 13.04 8.61
N GLU A 17 -5.67 13.72 7.59
CA GLU A 17 -6.91 13.38 6.94
C GLU A 17 -6.79 13.66 5.44
N ALA A 18 -7.26 12.72 4.64
CA ALA A 18 -7.42 12.88 3.21
C ALA A 18 -8.79 12.36 2.76
N LYS A 19 -9.39 13.08 1.81
CA LYS A 19 -10.64 12.72 1.15
C LYS A 19 -10.32 11.95 -0.14
N PHE A 20 -10.97 10.83 -0.36
CA PHE A 20 -10.90 10.06 -1.60
C PHE A 20 -12.30 9.96 -2.25
N GLU A 21 -12.44 10.48 -3.45
CA GLU A 21 -13.67 10.37 -4.27
C GLU A 21 -13.66 9.02 -5.00
N HIS A 22 -14.06 7.96 -4.33
CA HIS A 22 -13.89 6.57 -4.77
C HIS A 22 -14.86 6.11 -5.88
N LEU A 23 -15.91 6.88 -6.16
CA LEU A 23 -16.95 6.51 -7.14
C LEU A 23 -16.75 7.14 -8.52
N ALA A 24 -15.51 7.54 -8.87
CA ALA A 24 -15.24 8.08 -10.19
C ALA A 24 -15.28 6.97 -11.26
N GLU A 25 -15.91 7.27 -12.42
CA GLU A 25 -16.09 6.32 -13.52
C GLU A 25 -14.78 5.95 -14.24
N ASP A 26 -13.75 6.73 -14.03
CA ASP A 26 -12.42 6.57 -14.63
C ASP A 26 -11.45 5.75 -13.78
N TYR A 27 -11.95 4.98 -12.81
CA TYR A 27 -11.18 4.08 -11.99
C TYR A 27 -11.41 2.63 -12.38
N GLU A 28 -10.36 1.83 -12.29
CA GLU A 28 -10.47 0.37 -12.34
C GLU A 28 -10.27 -0.20 -10.94
N TRP A 29 -11.19 -1.08 -10.54
CA TRP A 29 -11.12 -1.84 -9.30
C TRP A 29 -10.68 -3.26 -9.58
N PHE A 30 -9.67 -3.70 -8.87
CA PHE A 30 -9.12 -5.05 -8.96
C PHE A 30 -9.38 -5.78 -7.66
N GLU A 31 -10.15 -6.86 -7.74
CA GLU A 31 -10.44 -7.71 -6.59
C GLU A 31 -9.64 -9.01 -6.70
N GLN A 32 -8.70 -9.21 -5.78
CA GLN A 32 -7.87 -10.39 -5.68
C GLN A 32 -8.29 -11.19 -4.44
N LEU A 33 -9.52 -11.71 -4.48
CA LEU A 33 -10.14 -12.42 -3.36
C LEU A 33 -10.45 -13.88 -3.73
N GLY A 34 -10.38 -14.75 -2.72
CA GLY A 34 -10.72 -16.17 -2.89
C GLY A 34 -9.60 -17.03 -3.50
N PRO A 35 -9.87 -18.30 -3.75
CA PRO A 35 -8.91 -19.23 -4.32
C PRO A 35 -8.67 -18.93 -5.80
N LEU A 36 -7.42 -19.10 -6.22
CA LEU A 36 -7.08 -19.08 -7.64
C LEU A 36 -7.56 -20.37 -8.29
N GLU A 37 -8.53 -20.27 -9.18
CA GLU A 37 -9.06 -21.40 -9.92
C GLU A 37 -8.15 -21.82 -11.07
N TYR A 38 -8.33 -23.08 -11.55
CA TYR A 38 -7.53 -23.59 -12.66
C TYR A 38 -7.73 -22.73 -13.93
N GLY A 39 -6.63 -22.25 -14.48
CA GLY A 39 -6.62 -21.35 -15.65
C GLY A 39 -6.88 -19.87 -15.31
N GLY A 40 -7.15 -19.54 -14.03
CA GLY A 40 -7.29 -18.17 -13.58
C GLY A 40 -5.95 -17.42 -13.50
N GLN A 41 -6.02 -16.11 -13.51
CA GLN A 41 -4.88 -15.21 -13.27
C GLN A 41 -5.23 -14.21 -12.17
N GLN A 42 -4.27 -13.91 -11.31
CA GLN A 42 -4.33 -12.83 -10.34
C GLN A 42 -3.17 -11.87 -10.57
N PHE A 43 -3.43 -10.58 -10.50
CA PHE A 43 -2.41 -9.53 -10.67
C PHE A 43 -1.72 -9.20 -9.35
N ALA A 44 -2.40 -9.40 -8.23
CA ALA A 44 -1.91 -9.21 -6.88
C ALA A 44 -2.11 -10.47 -6.02
N PRO A 45 -1.48 -10.57 -4.85
CA PRO A 45 -1.73 -11.63 -3.89
C PRO A 45 -3.20 -11.71 -3.47
N SER A 46 -3.71 -12.93 -3.21
CA SER A 46 -5.07 -13.11 -2.72
C SER A 46 -5.28 -12.43 -1.36
N GLY A 47 -6.36 -11.70 -1.23
CA GLY A 47 -6.68 -10.91 -0.04
C GLY A 47 -6.42 -9.42 -0.20
N GLU A 48 -6.45 -8.94 -1.43
CA GLU A 48 -6.26 -7.53 -1.76
C GLU A 48 -7.38 -7.02 -2.66
N VAL A 49 -7.76 -5.78 -2.45
CA VAL A 49 -8.61 -4.98 -3.36
C VAL A 49 -7.87 -3.69 -3.66
N SER A 50 -7.68 -3.39 -4.93
CA SER A 50 -6.95 -2.19 -5.37
C SER A 50 -7.80 -1.33 -6.28
N VAL A 51 -7.59 -0.02 -6.25
CA VAL A 51 -8.16 0.94 -7.19
C VAL A 51 -7.04 1.74 -7.87
N LEU A 52 -7.12 1.83 -9.19
CA LEU A 52 -6.14 2.52 -10.04
C LEU A 52 -6.85 3.49 -10.99
N PRO A 53 -6.22 4.62 -11.35
CA PRO A 53 -6.76 5.59 -12.32
C PRO A 53 -6.44 5.12 -13.75
N LEU A 54 -6.87 3.92 -14.10
CA LEU A 54 -6.66 3.30 -15.41
C LEU A 54 -7.98 3.22 -16.17
N PHE A 55 -7.89 2.97 -17.47
CA PHE A 55 -9.04 2.62 -18.28
C PHE A 55 -8.64 1.51 -19.26
N HIS A 56 -9.22 0.33 -19.07
CA HIS A 56 -8.87 -0.87 -19.81
C HIS A 56 -7.36 -1.16 -19.83
N GLY A 57 -6.70 -0.99 -18.67
CA GLY A 57 -5.27 -1.19 -18.52
C GLY A 57 -4.38 -0.15 -19.21
N ASN A 58 -4.96 0.91 -19.78
CA ASN A 58 -4.20 1.94 -20.47
C ASN A 58 -3.87 3.12 -19.57
N TYR A 59 -2.62 3.56 -19.65
CA TYR A 59 -2.16 4.78 -19.00
C TYR A 59 -2.69 6.02 -19.73
N ASP A 60 -3.29 6.91 -18.95
CA ASP A 60 -3.62 8.25 -19.36
C ASP A 60 -2.95 9.24 -18.42
N SER A 61 -2.14 10.16 -18.96
CA SER A 61 -1.39 11.14 -18.17
C SER A 61 -2.26 12.10 -17.38
N GLU A 62 -3.53 12.28 -17.76
CA GLU A 62 -4.46 13.19 -17.11
C GLU A 62 -5.30 12.51 -16.00
N ARG A 63 -5.31 11.19 -15.96
CA ARG A 63 -6.09 10.45 -14.96
C ARG A 63 -5.35 10.41 -13.62
N ARG A 64 -6.11 10.62 -12.56
CA ARG A 64 -5.62 10.61 -11.17
C ARG A 64 -6.67 10.05 -10.24
N LEU A 65 -6.23 9.35 -9.21
CA LEU A 65 -7.08 9.10 -8.05
C LEU A 65 -7.35 10.44 -7.36
N ARG A 66 -8.63 10.78 -7.19
CA ARG A 66 -9.06 12.07 -6.61
C ARG A 66 -8.90 12.07 -5.10
N VAL A 67 -7.65 12.04 -4.65
CA VAL A 67 -7.24 12.13 -3.25
C VAL A 67 -6.81 13.55 -2.95
N ASN A 68 -7.38 14.14 -1.91
CA ASN A 68 -7.04 15.48 -1.47
C ASN A 68 -6.91 15.54 0.05
N GLY A 69 -5.81 16.11 0.54
CA GLY A 69 -5.56 16.28 1.98
C GLY A 69 -4.17 15.85 2.40
N ARG A 70 -4.04 15.37 3.62
CA ARG A 70 -2.76 14.92 4.18
C ARG A 70 -2.84 13.43 4.50
N ILE A 71 -1.80 12.69 4.15
CA ILE A 71 -1.67 11.26 4.46
C ILE A 71 -0.40 11.03 5.27
N SER A 72 -0.46 10.10 6.21
CA SER A 72 0.71 9.61 6.93
C SER A 72 1.27 8.37 6.20
N LEU A 73 2.48 8.49 5.67
CA LEU A 73 3.23 7.34 5.18
C LEU A 73 3.93 6.71 6.39
N TYR A 74 3.23 5.83 7.09
CA TYR A 74 3.68 5.18 8.32
C TYR A 74 3.34 3.70 8.31
N GLY A 75 4.34 2.87 8.09
CA GLY A 75 4.15 1.42 8.05
C GLY A 75 5.19 0.69 7.21
N LEU A 76 4.75 -0.35 6.52
CA LEU A 76 5.60 -1.31 5.83
C LEU A 76 5.80 -0.91 4.37
N PRO A 77 7.03 -0.57 3.95
CA PRO A 77 7.31 -0.39 2.53
C PRO A 77 7.44 -1.74 1.83
N ILE A 78 6.97 -1.77 0.58
CA ILE A 78 7.26 -2.80 -0.40
C ILE A 78 7.81 -2.07 -1.62
N VAL A 79 8.89 -2.57 -2.19
CA VAL A 79 9.47 -2.06 -3.43
C VAL A 79 9.42 -3.17 -4.46
N ASN A 80 8.45 -3.10 -5.33
CA ASN A 80 8.28 -4.06 -6.42
C ASN A 80 9.16 -3.69 -7.60
N SER A 81 9.74 -4.69 -8.24
CA SER A 81 10.46 -4.49 -9.49
C SER A 81 9.48 -4.52 -10.65
N GLY A 82 9.54 -3.52 -11.52
CA GLY A 82 8.60 -3.43 -12.61
C GLY A 82 9.19 -3.62 -13.99
N LYS A 83 10.35 -3.06 -14.24
CA LYS A 83 11.01 -3.17 -15.56
C LYS A 83 12.13 -4.21 -15.54
N PRO A 84 12.36 -4.93 -16.64
CA PRO A 84 13.46 -5.88 -16.73
C PRO A 84 14.85 -5.30 -16.47
N SER A 85 15.00 -3.97 -16.64
CA SER A 85 16.25 -3.23 -16.41
C SER A 85 16.51 -2.87 -14.94
N PHE A 86 15.64 -3.27 -14.00
CA PHE A 86 15.87 -2.97 -12.59
C PHE A 86 17.13 -3.64 -12.05
N LEU A 87 17.81 -2.96 -11.13
CA LEU A 87 18.91 -3.53 -10.37
C LEU A 87 18.42 -3.91 -8.97
N ARG A 88 18.63 -5.17 -8.59
CA ARG A 88 18.26 -5.66 -7.26
C ARG A 88 18.98 -4.91 -6.12
N SER A 89 20.20 -4.46 -6.37
CA SER A 89 20.95 -3.61 -5.42
C SER A 89 20.23 -2.30 -5.16
N ASP A 90 19.67 -1.67 -6.18
CA ASP A 90 18.99 -0.38 -6.06
C ASP A 90 17.61 -0.58 -5.42
N GLN A 91 16.87 -1.61 -5.81
CA GLN A 91 15.65 -2.03 -5.13
C GLN A 91 15.87 -2.19 -3.62
N ASN A 92 16.93 -2.89 -3.23
CA ASN A 92 17.27 -3.10 -1.83
C ASN A 92 17.64 -1.79 -1.12
N LYS A 93 18.38 -0.88 -1.77
CA LYS A 93 18.72 0.43 -1.18
C LYS A 93 17.47 1.28 -0.95
N ILE A 94 16.54 1.29 -1.93
CA ILE A 94 15.26 1.99 -1.79
C ILE A 94 14.49 1.41 -0.61
N PHE A 95 14.32 0.10 -0.56
CA PHE A 95 13.64 -0.59 0.52
C PHE A 95 14.26 -0.28 1.90
N GLN A 96 15.59 -0.36 2.02
CA GLN A 96 16.27 -0.08 3.29
C GLN A 96 16.05 1.35 3.77
N ARG A 97 16.09 2.34 2.86
CA ARG A 97 15.84 3.73 3.22
C ARG A 97 14.39 3.99 3.60
N LEU A 98 13.44 3.36 2.90
CA LEU A 98 12.02 3.49 3.21
C LEU A 98 11.62 2.71 4.45
N SER A 99 12.40 1.71 4.90
CA SER A 99 12.09 0.91 6.08
C SER A 99 12.04 1.72 7.39
N VAL A 100 12.57 2.94 7.41
CA VAL A 100 12.41 3.84 8.57
C VAL A 100 10.95 4.25 8.80
N LEU A 101 10.09 4.18 7.76
CA LEU A 101 8.66 4.43 7.86
C LEU A 101 7.94 3.48 8.83
N ASN A 102 8.54 2.35 9.14
CA ASN A 102 8.03 1.44 10.17
C ASN A 102 7.97 2.07 11.58
N SER A 103 8.68 3.16 11.81
CA SER A 103 8.79 3.77 13.13
C SER A 103 8.75 5.30 13.08
N HIS A 104 9.01 5.90 11.93
CA HIS A 104 9.14 7.35 11.75
C HIS A 104 8.38 7.78 10.51
N PRO A 105 7.20 8.40 10.66
CA PRO A 105 6.35 8.74 9.53
C PRO A 105 6.89 9.91 8.69
N VAL A 106 6.51 9.89 7.43
CA VAL A 106 6.57 11.04 6.54
C VAL A 106 5.13 11.46 6.25
N ILE A 107 4.82 12.74 6.39
CA ILE A 107 3.51 13.28 6.05
C ILE A 107 3.56 13.82 4.62
N ALA A 108 2.67 13.32 3.79
CA ALA A 108 2.50 13.82 2.42
C ALA A 108 1.26 14.71 2.33
N THR A 109 1.41 15.88 1.70
CA THR A 109 0.27 16.71 1.27
C THR A 109 -0.06 16.34 -0.15
N VAL A 110 -1.32 16.07 -0.43
CA VAL A 110 -1.80 15.53 -1.70
C VAL A 110 -2.90 16.42 -2.26
N THR A 111 -2.78 16.78 -3.53
CA THR A 111 -3.82 17.49 -4.28
C THR A 111 -4.13 16.70 -5.55
N ASN A 112 -5.38 16.30 -5.69
CA ASN A 112 -5.86 15.51 -6.83
C ASN A 112 -4.95 14.32 -7.17
N GLY A 113 -4.57 13.55 -6.14
CA GLY A 113 -3.73 12.36 -6.28
C GLY A 113 -2.25 12.62 -6.57
N VAL A 114 -1.80 13.87 -6.50
CA VAL A 114 -0.39 14.26 -6.68
C VAL A 114 0.18 14.72 -5.34
N ILE A 115 1.33 14.20 -4.96
CA ILE A 115 2.06 14.62 -3.76
C ILE A 115 2.74 15.95 -4.04
N ASP A 116 2.28 17.00 -3.38
CA ASP A 116 2.84 18.35 -3.46
C ASP A 116 4.11 18.47 -2.60
N SER A 117 4.04 17.93 -1.37
CA SER A 117 5.15 18.02 -0.41
C SER A 117 5.23 16.78 0.47
N LEU A 118 6.45 16.55 0.97
CA LEU A 118 6.79 15.49 1.91
C LEU A 118 7.47 16.08 3.14
N GLU A 119 6.85 15.95 4.30
CA GLU A 119 7.33 16.46 5.57
C GLU A 119 7.86 15.31 6.44
N ALA A 120 9.15 15.32 6.74
CA ALA A 120 9.74 14.38 7.69
C ALA A 120 9.41 14.81 9.12
N THR A 121 8.77 13.94 9.90
CA THR A 121 8.37 14.24 11.29
C THR A 121 9.51 14.13 12.29
N SER A 122 10.64 13.56 11.89
CA SER A 122 11.84 13.39 12.72
C SER A 122 13.12 13.40 11.86
N ALA A 123 14.26 13.42 12.52
CA ALA A 123 15.55 13.30 11.83
C ALA A 123 15.70 11.94 11.11
N GLU A 124 15.17 10.88 11.68
CA GLU A 124 15.17 9.54 11.10
C GLU A 124 14.24 9.46 9.88
N ALA A 125 13.03 10.05 9.96
CA ALA A 125 12.07 10.10 8.85
C ALA A 125 12.65 10.83 7.63
N ARG A 126 13.62 11.71 7.82
CA ARG A 126 14.29 12.42 6.71
C ARG A 126 14.92 11.47 5.71
N THR A 127 15.42 10.32 6.18
CA THR A 127 15.97 9.29 5.28
C THR A 127 14.97 8.81 4.24
N ALA A 128 13.71 8.60 4.63
CA ALA A 128 12.64 8.20 3.73
C ALA A 128 12.18 9.37 2.84
N SER A 129 11.98 10.55 3.43
CA SER A 129 11.58 11.76 2.69
C SER A 129 12.60 12.09 1.59
N GLU A 130 13.90 12.06 1.89
CA GLU A 130 14.96 12.27 0.89
C GLU A 130 14.97 11.17 -0.18
N MET A 131 14.63 9.92 0.17
CA MET A 131 14.53 8.84 -0.81
C MET A 131 13.38 9.08 -1.78
N PHE A 132 12.21 9.47 -1.29
CA PHE A 132 11.08 9.84 -2.15
C PHE A 132 11.41 11.02 -3.04
N GLU A 133 12.03 12.08 -2.53
CA GLU A 133 12.42 13.24 -3.34
C GLU A 133 13.42 12.86 -4.45
N ARG A 134 14.35 11.95 -4.17
CA ARG A 134 15.25 11.41 -5.19
C ARG A 134 14.52 10.62 -6.27
N LEU A 135 13.58 9.77 -5.89
CA LEU A 135 12.74 9.05 -6.86
C LEU A 135 11.96 10.03 -7.74
N CYS A 136 11.34 11.04 -7.13
CA CYS A 136 10.61 12.10 -7.84
C CYS A 136 11.50 12.94 -8.75
N SER A 137 12.76 13.16 -8.39
CA SER A 137 13.72 13.90 -9.23
C SER A 137 14.16 13.11 -10.45
N VAL A 138 14.17 11.79 -10.38
CA VAL A 138 14.49 10.90 -11.51
C VAL A 138 13.27 10.73 -12.42
N ASP A 139 12.10 10.57 -11.82
CA ASP A 139 10.84 10.41 -12.53
C ASP A 139 9.69 11.04 -11.72
N SER A 140 9.17 12.15 -12.22
CA SER A 140 8.10 12.90 -11.55
C SER A 140 6.81 12.08 -11.31
N ARG A 141 6.63 10.99 -12.04
CA ARG A 141 5.49 10.09 -11.86
C ARG A 141 5.47 9.39 -10.50
N TYR A 142 6.60 9.38 -9.76
CA TYR A 142 6.61 8.94 -8.35
C TYR A 142 5.88 9.89 -7.39
N ARG A 143 5.52 11.12 -7.83
CA ARG A 143 4.64 11.99 -7.06
C ARG A 143 3.17 11.61 -7.16
N ILE A 144 2.80 10.75 -8.08
CA ILE A 144 1.41 10.36 -8.31
C ILE A 144 1.07 9.16 -7.42
N ILE A 145 -0.05 9.25 -6.72
CA ILE A 145 -0.67 8.08 -6.10
C ILE A 145 -1.36 7.30 -7.22
N TRP A 146 -0.75 6.22 -7.61
CA TRP A 146 -1.25 5.36 -8.69
C TRP A 146 -2.22 4.30 -8.20
N GLU A 147 -2.10 3.95 -6.93
CA GLU A 147 -2.88 2.89 -6.35
C GLU A 147 -3.29 3.24 -4.93
N ILE A 148 -4.53 2.90 -4.60
CA ILE A 148 -4.98 2.73 -3.23
C ILE A 148 -5.41 1.28 -3.09
N GLY A 149 -4.63 0.50 -2.37
CA GLY A 149 -4.92 -0.89 -2.12
C GLY A 149 -5.40 -1.13 -0.70
N PHE A 150 -6.14 -2.21 -0.53
CA PHE A 150 -6.73 -2.62 0.73
C PHE A 150 -6.38 -4.09 0.98
N GLY A 151 -5.43 -4.33 1.88
CA GLY A 151 -5.15 -5.67 2.38
C GLY A 151 -6.30 -6.14 3.26
N ALA A 152 -6.88 -7.28 2.92
CA ALA A 152 -8.05 -7.84 3.59
C ALA A 152 -7.76 -9.17 4.32
N ASN A 153 -6.57 -9.73 4.15
CA ASN A 153 -6.21 -11.00 4.78
C ASN A 153 -5.79 -10.78 6.24
N THR A 154 -6.75 -10.97 7.16
CA THR A 154 -6.54 -10.77 8.61
C THR A 154 -5.76 -11.89 9.28
N GLU A 155 -5.60 -13.02 8.63
CA GLU A 155 -4.83 -14.16 9.14
C GLU A 155 -3.35 -14.12 8.69
N MET A 156 -3.02 -13.22 7.80
CA MET A 156 -1.67 -13.09 7.28
C MET A 156 -0.76 -12.41 8.29
N GLU A 157 0.41 -13.01 8.53
CA GLU A 157 1.51 -12.37 9.25
C GLU A 157 2.43 -11.65 8.27
N VAL A 158 2.97 -10.51 8.69
CA VAL A 158 3.95 -9.78 7.89
C VAL A 158 5.19 -10.63 7.64
N ILE A 159 5.50 -10.84 6.37
CA ILE A 159 6.73 -11.52 5.94
C ILE A 159 7.88 -10.49 6.04
N LYS A 160 8.92 -10.84 6.80
CA LYS A 160 10.11 -9.99 6.94
C LYS A 160 10.81 -9.76 5.59
N ALA A 161 11.46 -8.61 5.46
CA ALA A 161 12.10 -8.11 4.25
C ALA A 161 11.12 -7.62 3.18
N ASN A 162 11.67 -7.22 2.02
CA ASN A 162 10.89 -6.72 0.87
C ASN A 162 10.15 -7.88 0.20
N ARG A 163 8.85 -8.02 0.47
CA ARG A 163 8.01 -9.13 -0.01
C ARG A 163 6.66 -8.64 -0.48
N SER A 164 6.39 -8.78 -1.77
CA SER A 164 5.10 -8.40 -2.40
C SER A 164 3.87 -9.02 -1.73
N PRO A 165 3.86 -10.30 -1.25
CA PRO A 165 2.70 -10.83 -0.57
C PRO A 165 2.21 -10.01 0.63
N ASN A 166 3.04 -9.12 1.18
CA ASN A 166 2.61 -8.23 2.25
C ASN A 166 1.49 -7.26 1.84
N GLU A 167 1.25 -7.04 0.56
CA GLU A 167 0.14 -6.21 0.06
C GLU A 167 -1.23 -6.75 0.52
N SER A 168 -1.37 -8.06 0.65
CA SER A 168 -2.59 -8.68 1.15
C SER A 168 -2.76 -8.60 2.68
N TYR A 169 -1.75 -8.09 3.41
CA TYR A 169 -1.78 -7.99 4.85
C TYR A 169 -2.89 -7.07 5.34
N GLY A 170 -3.89 -7.65 5.99
CA GLY A 170 -5.09 -6.95 6.48
C GLY A 170 -5.08 -6.60 7.95
N HIS A 171 -4.08 -7.05 8.72
CA HIS A 171 -4.12 -6.94 10.17
C HIS A 171 -5.48 -7.45 10.71
N ARG A 172 -6.11 -6.76 11.68
CA ARG A 172 -7.39 -7.19 12.28
C ARG A 172 -8.63 -6.66 11.56
N ASN A 173 -8.52 -5.53 10.86
CA ASN A 173 -9.66 -4.82 10.24
C ASN A 173 -9.37 -4.33 8.82
N GLY A 174 -8.44 -4.98 8.13
CA GLY A 174 -7.94 -4.47 6.87
C GLY A 174 -6.84 -3.41 7.06
N ALA A 175 -6.01 -3.23 6.07
CA ALA A 175 -4.98 -2.20 6.03
C ALA A 175 -4.93 -1.55 4.67
N ILE A 176 -4.88 -0.23 4.64
CA ILE A 176 -4.66 0.51 3.39
C ILE A 176 -3.18 0.48 3.02
N HIS A 177 -2.89 0.48 1.72
CA HIS A 177 -1.58 0.86 1.22
C HIS A 177 -1.68 1.90 0.11
N TRP A 178 -0.61 2.73 0.03
CA TRP A 178 -0.46 3.78 -0.97
C TRP A 178 0.58 3.34 -1.98
N GLY A 179 0.17 3.18 -3.24
CA GLY A 179 1.04 2.80 -4.35
C GLY A 179 1.60 4.01 -5.08
N LEU A 180 2.93 4.13 -5.13
CA LEU A 180 3.68 5.19 -5.81
C LEU A 180 4.49 4.61 -6.96
N GLY A 181 4.43 5.25 -8.12
CA GLY A 181 4.95 4.66 -9.33
C GLY A 181 4.10 3.48 -9.79
N LEU A 182 4.05 3.23 -11.08
CA LEU A 182 3.30 2.11 -11.65
C LEU A 182 4.06 1.50 -12.82
N THR A 183 4.31 0.22 -12.73
CA THR A 183 4.96 -0.50 -13.82
C THR A 183 3.96 -0.83 -14.94
N PRO A 184 4.35 -0.76 -16.21
CA PRO A 184 5.72 -0.62 -16.72
C PRO A 184 6.23 0.83 -16.89
N TRP A 185 5.47 1.84 -16.44
CA TRP A 185 5.79 3.26 -16.70
C TRP A 185 6.91 3.81 -15.83
N THR A 186 6.96 3.42 -14.55
CA THR A 186 8.11 3.69 -13.68
C THR A 186 8.98 2.45 -13.49
N GLN A 187 10.21 2.65 -13.00
CA GLN A 187 11.17 1.56 -12.77
C GLN A 187 10.71 0.60 -11.66
N TYR A 188 10.13 1.16 -10.60
CA TYR A 188 9.61 0.43 -9.45
C TYR A 188 8.16 0.83 -9.20
N HIS A 189 7.41 -0.06 -8.60
CA HIS A 189 6.18 0.22 -7.89
C HIS A 189 6.46 0.11 -6.39
N ILE A 190 6.01 1.10 -5.62
CA ILE A 190 6.33 1.21 -4.20
C ILE A 190 5.03 1.32 -3.43
N ASP A 191 4.75 0.34 -2.59
CA ASP A 191 3.62 0.33 -1.68
C ASP A 191 4.06 0.68 -0.27
N ILE A 192 3.26 1.49 0.40
CA ILE A 192 3.42 1.75 1.82
C ILE A 192 2.16 1.30 2.52
N ILE A 193 2.24 0.16 3.20
CA ILE A 193 1.12 -0.38 3.97
C ILE A 193 1.02 0.40 5.27
N CYS A 194 -0.13 1.06 5.48
CA CYS A 194 -0.39 1.98 6.59
C CYS A 194 -1.52 1.46 7.50
N PRO A 195 -1.24 0.52 8.41
CA PRO A 195 -2.28 -0.12 9.22
C PRO A 195 -3.00 0.83 10.18
N ASN A 196 -2.36 1.98 10.53
CA ASN A 196 -2.96 2.97 11.42
C ASN A 196 -4.01 3.85 10.73
N THR A 197 -3.96 3.93 9.41
CA THR A 197 -4.92 4.72 8.65
C THR A 197 -6.31 4.09 8.76
N LEU A 198 -7.24 4.87 9.28
CA LEU A 198 -8.64 4.53 9.42
C LEU A 198 -9.37 4.92 8.13
N ILE A 199 -10.20 4.04 7.61
CA ILE A 199 -11.05 4.31 6.47
C ILE A 199 -12.47 4.52 6.96
N GLN A 200 -13.04 5.69 6.70
CA GLN A 200 -14.39 6.05 7.11
C GLN A 200 -15.24 6.44 5.90
N SER A 201 -16.53 6.14 5.98
CA SER A 201 -17.52 6.70 5.06
C SER A 201 -17.72 8.21 5.33
N ASP A 202 -18.35 8.92 4.41
CA ASP A 202 -18.80 10.32 4.60
C ASP A 202 -19.79 10.50 5.76
N GLY A 203 -20.47 9.43 6.15
CA GLY A 203 -21.34 9.37 7.34
C GLY A 203 -20.59 9.07 8.63
N GLY A 204 -19.26 8.93 8.62
CA GLY A 204 -18.44 8.65 9.80
C GLY A 204 -18.38 7.18 10.22
N GLU A 205 -18.96 6.27 9.44
CA GLU A 205 -18.85 4.83 9.69
C GLU A 205 -17.44 4.33 9.39
N VAL A 206 -16.84 3.63 10.33
CA VAL A 206 -15.53 2.99 10.15
C VAL A 206 -15.68 1.74 9.31
N LEU A 207 -15.01 1.70 8.17
CA LEU A 207 -15.04 0.60 7.22
C LEU A 207 -13.86 -0.35 7.39
N ALA A 208 -12.67 0.19 7.65
CA ALA A 208 -11.44 -0.59 7.80
C ALA A 208 -10.34 0.20 8.52
N GLY A 209 -9.25 -0.47 8.89
CA GLY A 209 -8.04 0.14 9.41
C GLY A 209 -8.12 0.57 10.88
N GLY A 210 -7.27 1.51 11.25
CA GLY A 210 -7.32 2.17 12.56
C GLY A 210 -6.62 1.44 13.70
N HIS A 211 -5.43 0.90 13.49
CA HIS A 211 -4.66 0.23 14.52
C HIS A 211 -3.66 1.19 15.17
N THR A 212 -3.81 1.40 16.46
CA THR A 212 -3.02 2.36 17.24
C THR A 212 -1.62 1.89 17.62
N ASN A 213 -1.26 0.61 17.39
CA ASN A 213 0.02 0.05 17.79
C ASN A 213 0.68 -0.75 16.68
N TYR A 214 1.42 -0.06 15.82
CA TYR A 214 2.33 -0.70 14.85
C TYR A 214 3.37 -1.63 15.51
N HIS A 215 3.76 -1.35 16.76
CA HIS A 215 4.66 -2.23 17.51
C HIS A 215 4.08 -3.63 17.77
N ASP A 216 2.76 -3.80 17.73
CA ASP A 216 2.14 -5.12 17.83
C ASP A 216 2.37 -5.97 16.56
N LEU A 217 2.69 -5.36 15.43
CA LEU A 217 3.11 -6.06 14.21
C LEU A 217 4.42 -6.83 14.37
N ARG A 218 5.30 -6.40 15.28
CA ARG A 218 6.57 -7.07 15.57
C ARG A 218 6.43 -8.23 16.54
N ARG A 219 5.35 -8.26 17.30
CA ARG A 219 4.98 -9.38 18.14
C ARG A 219 4.09 -10.31 17.31
N GLY A 220 4.68 -10.97 16.32
CA GLY A 220 4.09 -12.21 15.84
C GLY A 220 3.75 -13.01 17.09
N SER A 221 2.48 -13.35 17.25
CA SER A 221 2.06 -14.14 18.39
C SER A 221 2.98 -15.36 18.46
N ASP A 222 3.55 -15.63 19.63
CA ASP A 222 4.13 -16.92 19.99
C ASP A 222 3.06 -18.04 20.03
N LYS A 223 1.99 -17.90 19.26
CA LYS A 223 1.09 -18.97 18.93
C LYS A 223 1.90 -19.98 18.12
N LYS A 224 2.44 -20.97 18.82
CA LYS A 224 2.93 -22.20 18.22
C LYS A 224 1.91 -22.59 17.16
N MET A 225 2.27 -22.37 15.88
CA MET A 225 1.56 -23.00 14.80
C MET A 225 1.54 -24.50 15.12
N HIS A 226 0.38 -25.05 15.45
CA HIS A 226 0.20 -26.47 15.30
C HIS A 226 0.46 -26.75 13.82
N ARG A 227 1.67 -27.22 13.53
CA ARG A 227 1.97 -27.86 12.26
C ARG A 227 0.99 -29.02 12.12
N GLN A 228 -0.14 -28.78 11.48
CA GLN A 228 -0.77 -29.89 10.76
C GLN A 228 0.30 -30.35 9.78
N ALA A 229 0.72 -31.60 9.98
CA ALA A 229 1.69 -32.22 9.11
C ALA A 229 1.25 -31.98 7.67
N ALA A 230 2.08 -31.25 6.91
CA ALA A 230 1.85 -31.10 5.49
C ALA A 230 1.75 -32.53 4.95
N ILE A 231 0.58 -32.87 4.46
CA ILE A 231 0.39 -34.10 3.68
C ILE A 231 1.29 -33.86 2.46
N GLY A 232 2.43 -34.54 2.43
CA GLY A 232 3.39 -34.41 1.35
C GLY A 232 2.68 -34.63 0.01
N CYS A 233 3.02 -33.82 -0.98
CA CYS A 233 2.49 -33.97 -2.31
C CYS A 233 2.71 -35.42 -2.78
N PRO A 234 1.66 -36.17 -3.19
CA PRO A 234 1.79 -37.55 -3.64
C PRO A 234 2.72 -37.72 -4.85
N CYS A 235 3.14 -36.62 -5.47
CA CYS A 235 4.05 -36.62 -6.62
C CYS A 235 5.55 -36.68 -6.25
N ILE A 236 5.88 -36.75 -4.94
CA ILE A 236 7.28 -36.85 -4.44
C ILE A 236 7.44 -38.12 -3.58
N ALA A 237 6.78 -39.20 -3.93
CA ALA A 237 7.00 -40.51 -3.36
C ALA A 237 7.85 -41.36 -4.32
#